data_245a6d5642836cfd59c5fb5197ae9979
#
_entry.id   245a6d5642836cfd59c5fb5197ae9979
#
_cell.length_a   1.000
_cell.length_b   1.000
_cell.length_c   1.000
_cell.angle_alpha   90.00
_cell.angle_beta   90.00
_cell.angle_gamma   90.00
#
_symmetry.space_group_name_H-M   'P 1'
#
loop_
_entity.id
_entity.type
_entity.pdbx_description
1 polymer ?
#
loop_
_entity_poly.entity_id
_entity_poly.type
_entity_poly.pdbx_seq_one_letter_code
_entity_poly.pdbx_strand_id
1 'polypeptide(L)'
;KYILHLAGLSRPMKIHENDIGKSINLNIIGTSNLVRGASKLGIKIIYLSTSYVYPGKKGNYKEEDALKPWNNYSWSKLGGECAVQMYKNSLIIRLCMTEKPFIHKQAYANVKSNFIFQEDAAKLILKILTKKGVINVGGTSKTVYNFAKQYNKKIKKIYSNGEFPKRADMNLNKLKRILKK
;
A
#
# COMPACT_ATOMS: atom_id res chain seq x y z
N LYS A 1 -0.41 -23.64 2.49
CA LYS A 1 0.62 -22.83 3.17
C LYS A 1 0.69 -21.45 2.52
N TYR A 2 0.99 -20.41 3.29
CA TYR A 2 1.07 -19.01 2.85
C TYR A 2 2.36 -18.37 3.34
N ILE A 3 2.91 -17.47 2.54
CA ILE A 3 3.92 -16.50 2.95
C ILE A 3 3.25 -15.13 2.94
N LEU A 4 3.10 -14.51 4.11
CA LEU A 4 2.66 -13.13 4.23
C LEU A 4 3.91 -12.23 4.22
N HIS A 5 4.21 -11.65 3.06
CA HIS A 5 5.40 -10.84 2.84
C HIS A 5 5.15 -9.39 3.29
N LEU A 6 5.48 -9.11 4.54
CA LEU A 6 5.42 -7.80 5.18
C LEU A 6 6.79 -7.11 5.23
N ALA A 7 7.87 -7.88 5.05
CA ALA A 7 9.22 -7.34 5.08
C ALA A 7 9.45 -6.37 3.92
N GLY A 8 10.15 -5.30 4.20
CA GLY A 8 10.52 -4.31 3.21
C GLY A 8 10.89 -2.98 3.85
N LEU A 9 11.71 -2.22 3.15
CA LEU A 9 12.07 -0.88 3.54
C LEU A 9 10.88 0.05 3.25
N SER A 10 10.35 0.75 4.25
CA SER A 10 9.22 1.69 4.08
C SER A 10 9.44 3.04 4.75
N ARG A 11 10.26 3.09 5.79
CA ARG A 11 10.56 4.31 6.55
C ARG A 11 12.02 4.33 7.02
N PRO A 12 12.59 5.54 7.17
CA PRO A 12 12.06 6.84 6.75
C PRO A 12 12.04 6.97 5.23
N MET A 13 11.08 7.71 4.67
CA MET A 13 10.92 7.84 3.20
C MET A 13 12.17 8.35 2.48
N LYS A 14 12.94 9.25 3.13
CA LYS A 14 14.19 9.80 2.57
C LYS A 14 15.27 8.75 2.28
N ILE A 15 15.22 7.58 2.92
CA ILE A 15 16.23 6.53 2.67
C ILE A 15 16.16 6.01 1.23
N HIS A 16 14.98 6.04 0.61
CA HIS A 16 14.80 5.61 -0.76
C HIS A 16 15.44 6.56 -1.78
N GLU A 17 15.67 7.81 -1.38
CA GLU A 17 16.39 8.81 -2.18
C GLU A 17 17.91 8.78 -1.88
N ASN A 18 18.28 8.60 -0.60
CA ASN A 18 19.66 8.67 -0.16
C ASN A 18 20.44 7.37 -0.40
N ASP A 19 19.77 6.23 -0.42
CA ASP A 19 20.36 4.90 -0.61
C ASP A 19 19.44 4.05 -1.51
N ILE A 20 19.55 4.32 -2.80
CA ILE A 20 18.79 3.60 -3.83
C ILE A 20 19.16 2.11 -3.83
N GLY A 21 20.45 1.78 -3.62
CA GLY A 21 20.93 0.39 -3.56
C GLY A 21 20.22 -0.41 -2.47
N LYS A 22 20.10 0.13 -1.28
CA LYS A 22 19.37 -0.50 -0.17
C LYS A 22 17.90 -0.70 -0.49
N SER A 23 17.27 0.30 -1.12
CA SER A 23 15.87 0.23 -1.54
C SER A 23 15.65 -0.89 -2.57
N ILE A 24 16.53 -0.99 -3.57
CA ILE A 24 16.51 -2.06 -4.57
C ILE A 24 16.73 -3.42 -3.92
N ASN A 25 17.77 -3.56 -3.12
CA ASN A 25 18.14 -4.85 -2.49
C ASN A 25 17.01 -5.39 -1.62
N LEU A 26 16.39 -4.57 -0.77
CA LEU A 26 15.36 -5.03 0.16
C LEU A 26 14.00 -5.20 -0.51
N ASN A 27 13.55 -4.23 -1.31
CA ASN A 27 12.17 -4.22 -1.81
C ASN A 27 12.02 -4.95 -3.16
N ILE A 28 13.05 -4.98 -4.00
CA ILE A 28 12.98 -5.63 -5.32
C ILE A 28 13.65 -6.99 -5.28
N ILE A 29 14.97 -7.04 -5.00
CA ILE A 29 15.74 -8.29 -5.05
C ILE A 29 15.28 -9.25 -3.96
N GLY A 30 15.10 -8.76 -2.72
CA GLY A 30 14.57 -9.56 -1.61
C GLY A 30 13.21 -10.18 -1.92
N THR A 31 12.28 -9.36 -2.48
CA THR A 31 10.97 -9.86 -2.92
C THR A 31 11.09 -10.87 -4.05
N SER A 32 11.94 -10.62 -5.06
CA SER A 32 12.16 -11.54 -6.18
C SER A 32 12.73 -12.87 -5.73
N ASN A 33 13.68 -12.89 -4.79
CA ASN A 33 14.23 -14.11 -4.21
C ASN A 33 13.15 -14.90 -3.45
N LEU A 34 12.28 -14.21 -2.70
CA LEU A 34 11.16 -14.85 -2.02
C LEU A 34 10.19 -15.50 -3.01
N VAL A 35 9.86 -14.80 -4.11
CA VAL A 35 9.00 -15.34 -5.18
C VAL A 35 9.62 -16.58 -5.81
N ARG A 36 10.92 -16.55 -6.12
CA ARG A 36 11.65 -17.70 -6.66
C ARG A 36 11.58 -18.93 -5.74
N GLY A 37 11.78 -18.73 -4.44
CA GLY A 37 11.68 -19.83 -3.47
C GLY A 37 10.25 -20.35 -3.34
N ALA A 38 9.29 -19.47 -3.18
CA ALA A 38 7.89 -19.85 -3.02
C ALA A 38 7.30 -20.54 -4.25
N SER A 39 7.67 -20.10 -5.46
CA SER A 39 7.21 -20.72 -6.71
C SER A 39 7.68 -22.17 -6.87
N LYS A 40 8.93 -22.47 -6.49
CA LYS A 40 9.47 -23.83 -6.49
C LYS A 40 8.75 -24.77 -5.52
N LEU A 41 8.26 -24.22 -4.41
CA LEU A 41 7.59 -24.99 -3.34
C LEU A 41 6.05 -24.97 -3.46
N GLY A 42 5.48 -24.31 -4.47
CA GLY A 42 4.04 -24.18 -4.62
C GLY A 42 3.37 -23.34 -3.52
N ILE A 43 4.14 -22.58 -2.72
CA ILE A 43 3.63 -21.80 -1.58
C ILE A 43 3.06 -20.48 -2.06
N LYS A 44 1.85 -20.14 -1.61
CA LYS A 44 1.20 -18.87 -1.96
C LYS A 44 1.89 -17.68 -1.32
N ILE A 45 2.08 -16.61 -2.12
CA ILE A 45 2.60 -15.32 -1.62
C ILE A 45 1.46 -14.31 -1.50
N ILE A 46 1.45 -13.60 -0.37
CA ILE A 46 0.60 -12.44 -0.13
C ILE A 46 1.53 -11.25 0.08
N TYR A 47 1.54 -10.32 -0.85
CA TYR A 47 2.45 -9.18 -0.88
C TYR A 47 1.73 -7.88 -0.55
N LEU A 48 2.25 -7.13 0.42
CA LEU A 48 1.76 -5.79 0.74
C LEU A 48 2.47 -4.76 -0.15
N SER A 49 1.72 -4.21 -1.09
CA SER A 49 2.09 -3.07 -1.93
C SER A 49 1.54 -1.77 -1.35
N THR A 50 1.51 -0.70 -2.11
CA THR A 50 1.09 0.63 -1.67
C THR A 50 0.15 1.30 -2.68
N SER A 51 -0.71 2.21 -2.20
CA SER A 51 -1.52 3.08 -3.08
C SER A 51 -0.67 4.07 -3.88
N TYR A 52 0.58 4.32 -3.50
CA TYR A 52 1.48 5.25 -4.18
C TYR A 52 2.05 4.72 -5.50
N VAL A 53 1.72 3.48 -5.89
CA VAL A 53 1.99 2.98 -7.24
C VAL A 53 1.08 3.64 -8.30
N TYR A 54 -0.04 4.22 -7.88
CA TYR A 54 -0.93 4.98 -8.76
C TYR A 54 -0.44 6.42 -9.00
N PRO A 55 -0.84 7.06 -10.12
CA PRO A 55 -0.39 8.41 -10.47
C PRO A 55 -0.73 9.53 -9.48
N GLY A 56 -1.69 9.33 -8.58
CA GLY A 56 -2.04 10.28 -7.54
C GLY A 56 -2.74 11.56 -7.97
N LYS A 57 -3.29 11.61 -9.20
CA LYS A 57 -3.94 12.80 -9.79
C LYS A 57 -5.47 12.74 -9.74
N LYS A 58 -6.08 11.70 -10.33
CA LYS A 58 -7.56 11.59 -10.45
C LYS A 58 -8.24 10.98 -9.22
N GLY A 59 -7.55 10.11 -8.48
CA GLY A 59 -8.14 9.32 -7.40
C GLY A 59 -9.08 8.21 -7.89
N ASN A 60 -9.70 7.52 -6.95
CA ASN A 60 -10.63 6.40 -7.20
C ASN A 60 -10.06 5.33 -8.15
N TYR A 61 -8.75 5.05 -8.00
CA TYR A 61 -8.02 4.10 -8.86
C TYR A 61 -8.50 2.68 -8.65
N LYS A 62 -8.81 2.00 -9.74
CA LYS A 62 -9.10 0.57 -9.77
C LYS A 62 -7.81 -0.23 -9.89
N GLU A 63 -7.89 -1.54 -9.63
CA GLU A 63 -6.73 -2.44 -9.66
C GLU A 63 -6.09 -2.55 -11.04
N GLU A 64 -6.87 -2.38 -12.10
CA GLU A 64 -6.45 -2.42 -13.51
C GLU A 64 -5.97 -1.08 -14.09
N ASP A 65 -6.10 0.02 -13.33
CA ASP A 65 -5.64 1.34 -13.79
C ASP A 65 -4.11 1.37 -13.96
N ALA A 66 -3.67 2.14 -14.96
CA ALA A 66 -2.25 2.33 -15.25
C ALA A 66 -1.48 2.83 -14.02
N LEU A 67 -0.29 2.28 -13.81
CA LEU A 67 0.58 2.58 -12.69
C LEU A 67 1.62 3.63 -13.09
N LYS A 68 1.83 4.61 -12.23
CA LYS A 68 2.90 5.60 -12.31
C LYS A 68 3.31 5.97 -10.90
N PRO A 69 4.29 5.27 -10.32
CA PRO A 69 4.74 5.49 -8.95
C PRO A 69 5.12 6.93 -8.66
N TRP A 70 4.78 7.39 -7.46
CA TRP A 70 4.95 8.79 -7.08
C TRP A 70 6.40 9.14 -6.70
N ASN A 71 7.13 8.21 -6.08
CA ASN A 71 8.47 8.40 -5.54
C ASN A 71 9.28 7.10 -5.57
N ASN A 72 10.56 7.15 -5.18
CA ASN A 72 11.45 5.98 -5.20
C ASN A 72 10.96 4.85 -4.29
N TYR A 73 10.35 5.16 -3.13
CA TYR A 73 9.68 4.12 -2.33
C TYR A 73 8.63 3.36 -3.15
N SER A 74 7.74 4.07 -3.81
CA SER A 74 6.68 3.43 -4.59
C SER A 74 7.21 2.72 -5.84
N TRP A 75 8.29 3.21 -6.46
CA TRP A 75 8.99 2.48 -7.52
C TRP A 75 9.57 1.17 -7.01
N SER A 76 10.21 1.16 -5.84
CA SER A 76 10.74 -0.07 -5.25
C SER A 76 9.64 -1.06 -4.88
N LYS A 77 8.48 -0.58 -4.40
CA LYS A 77 7.32 -1.43 -4.14
C LYS A 77 6.72 -1.99 -5.43
N LEU A 78 6.64 -1.20 -6.50
CA LEU A 78 6.20 -1.68 -7.81
C LEU A 78 7.16 -2.71 -8.38
N GLY A 79 8.48 -2.53 -8.25
CA GLY A 79 9.48 -3.51 -8.68
C GLY A 79 9.27 -4.88 -8.03
N GLY A 80 9.02 -4.91 -6.71
CA GLY A 80 8.63 -6.14 -6.01
C GLY A 80 7.28 -6.69 -6.48
N GLU A 81 6.29 -5.83 -6.72
CA GLU A 81 4.97 -6.20 -7.23
C GLU A 81 5.07 -6.88 -8.61
N CYS A 82 5.95 -6.39 -9.51
CA CYS A 82 6.19 -7.00 -10.81
C CYS A 82 6.65 -8.46 -10.69
N ALA A 83 7.60 -8.74 -9.79
CA ALA A 83 8.04 -10.11 -9.55
C ALA A 83 6.90 -11.00 -9.02
N VAL A 84 6.10 -10.48 -8.08
CA VAL A 84 4.97 -11.21 -7.49
C VAL A 84 3.88 -11.50 -8.52
N GLN A 85 3.62 -10.59 -9.46
CA GLN A 85 2.62 -10.77 -10.52
C GLN A 85 2.97 -11.90 -11.51
N MET A 86 4.25 -12.22 -11.69
CA MET A 86 4.67 -13.36 -12.50
C MET A 86 4.23 -14.71 -11.90
N TYR A 87 3.96 -14.76 -10.60
CA TYR A 87 3.56 -15.97 -9.89
C TYR A 87 2.04 -16.04 -9.70
N LYS A 88 1.37 -16.93 -10.46
CA LYS A 88 -0.11 -17.07 -10.45
C LYS A 88 -0.71 -17.39 -9.07
N ASN A 89 0.08 -18.05 -8.17
CA ASN A 89 -0.38 -18.33 -6.80
C ASN A 89 -0.01 -17.20 -5.84
N SER A 90 -0.39 -15.98 -6.19
CA SER A 90 -0.10 -14.78 -5.41
C SER A 90 -1.35 -13.91 -5.17
N LEU A 91 -1.25 -13.07 -4.15
CA LEU A 91 -2.18 -11.99 -3.85
C LEU A 91 -1.36 -10.72 -3.59
N ILE A 92 -1.64 -9.65 -4.31
CA ILE A 92 -1.06 -8.33 -4.11
C ILE A 92 -2.11 -7.43 -3.48
N ILE A 93 -1.75 -6.80 -2.38
CA ILE A 93 -2.63 -5.89 -1.62
C ILE A 93 -2.06 -4.49 -1.72
N ARG A 94 -2.73 -3.60 -2.46
CA ARG A 94 -2.39 -2.17 -2.48
C ARG A 94 -3.16 -1.47 -1.37
N LEU A 95 -2.44 -0.84 -0.44
CA LEU A 95 -3.06 -0.20 0.72
C LEU A 95 -2.30 1.04 1.18
N CYS A 96 -2.96 1.82 2.04
CA CYS A 96 -2.37 2.92 2.78
C CYS A 96 -2.80 2.81 4.24
N MET A 97 -1.86 2.43 5.12
CA MET A 97 -2.15 2.20 6.54
C MET A 97 -1.30 3.08 7.46
N THR A 98 -1.77 3.28 8.68
CA THR A 98 -1.10 4.04 9.72
C THR A 98 -1.27 3.36 11.08
N GLU A 99 -0.47 3.78 12.04
CA GLU A 99 -0.51 3.32 13.42
C GLU A 99 -1.73 3.87 14.16
N LYS A 100 -2.18 3.14 15.19
CA LYS A 100 -3.17 3.59 16.15
C LYS A 100 -2.50 3.70 17.54
N PRO A 101 -2.61 4.87 18.23
CA PRO A 101 -3.25 6.11 17.79
C PRO A 101 -2.52 6.77 16.62
N PHE A 102 -3.18 7.70 15.92
CA PHE A 102 -2.54 8.49 14.86
C PHE A 102 -1.45 9.38 15.49
N ILE A 103 -0.18 9.06 15.19
CA ILE A 103 0.99 9.60 15.91
C ILE A 103 1.42 11.01 15.47
N HIS A 104 1.00 11.44 14.28
CA HIS A 104 1.44 12.74 13.76
C HIS A 104 0.66 13.90 14.38
N LYS A 105 1.38 15.01 14.65
CA LYS A 105 0.77 16.24 15.19
C LYS A 105 0.08 17.10 14.13
N GLN A 106 0.33 16.81 12.86
CA GLN A 106 -0.17 17.58 11.70
C GLN A 106 -0.71 16.61 10.64
N ALA A 107 -1.66 17.08 9.83
CA ALA A 107 -2.25 16.28 8.75
C ALA A 107 -2.65 17.14 7.54
N TYR A 108 -2.42 16.61 6.35
CA TYR A 108 -2.69 17.28 5.09
C TYR A 108 -4.17 17.34 4.76
N ALA A 109 -4.68 18.55 4.50
CA ALA A 109 -6.07 18.77 4.13
C ALA A 109 -6.35 18.65 2.62
N ASN A 110 -5.30 18.68 1.80
CA ASN A 110 -5.37 18.58 0.33
C ASN A 110 -4.80 17.25 -0.21
N VAL A 111 -4.46 16.29 0.65
CA VAL A 111 -4.04 14.93 0.28
C VAL A 111 -5.15 13.97 0.65
N LYS A 112 -5.68 13.24 -0.33
CA LYS A 112 -6.79 12.29 -0.17
C LYS A 112 -6.33 10.85 -0.40
N SER A 113 -6.70 9.95 0.52
CA SER A 113 -6.35 8.53 0.48
C SER A 113 -7.39 7.68 1.22
N ASN A 114 -7.21 6.37 1.17
CA ASN A 114 -8.01 5.39 1.93
C ASN A 114 -7.29 4.93 3.19
N PHE A 115 -6.89 5.87 4.07
CA PHE A 115 -6.22 5.48 5.30
C PHE A 115 -7.03 4.49 6.12
N ILE A 116 -6.34 3.51 6.68
CA ILE A 116 -6.86 2.49 7.58
C ILE A 116 -5.82 2.24 8.67
N PHE A 117 -6.23 1.89 9.87
CA PHE A 117 -5.30 1.46 10.92
C PHE A 117 -4.75 0.08 10.62
N GLN A 118 -3.53 -0.20 11.09
CA GLN A 118 -2.84 -1.48 10.84
C GLN A 118 -3.66 -2.67 11.33
N GLU A 119 -4.30 -2.56 12.50
CA GLU A 119 -5.14 -3.61 13.07
C GLU A 119 -6.37 -3.91 12.22
N ASP A 120 -7.00 -2.87 11.66
CA ASP A 120 -8.17 -3.05 10.79
C ASP A 120 -7.76 -3.57 9.41
N ALA A 121 -6.60 -3.16 8.92
CA ALA A 121 -6.01 -3.72 7.70
C ALA A 121 -5.73 -5.22 7.88
N ALA A 122 -5.13 -5.63 9.02
CA ALA A 122 -4.87 -7.03 9.32
C ALA A 122 -6.16 -7.87 9.32
N LYS A 123 -7.24 -7.39 9.94
CA LYS A 123 -8.55 -8.05 9.93
C LYS A 123 -9.11 -8.24 8.51
N LEU A 124 -8.96 -7.24 7.63
CA LEU A 124 -9.38 -7.34 6.23
C LEU A 124 -8.52 -8.31 5.44
N ILE A 125 -7.20 -8.28 5.64
CA ILE A 125 -6.24 -9.16 4.97
C ILE A 125 -6.57 -10.62 5.29
N LEU A 126 -6.84 -10.96 6.55
CA LEU A 126 -7.22 -12.32 6.96
C LEU A 126 -8.45 -12.85 6.20
N LYS A 127 -9.43 -11.99 5.90
CA LYS A 127 -10.64 -12.38 5.15
C LYS A 127 -10.41 -12.65 3.67
N ILE A 128 -9.28 -12.18 3.12
CA ILE A 128 -8.99 -12.29 1.68
C ILE A 128 -7.77 -13.14 1.35
N LEU A 129 -7.17 -13.85 2.33
CA LEU A 129 -5.95 -14.66 2.15
C LEU A 129 -6.04 -15.68 1.02
N THR A 130 -7.24 -16.24 0.79
CA THR A 130 -7.48 -17.24 -0.24
C THR A 130 -7.59 -16.67 -1.66
N LYS A 131 -7.82 -15.34 -1.78
CA LYS A 131 -8.00 -14.66 -3.07
C LYS A 131 -6.67 -14.54 -3.82
N LYS A 132 -6.73 -14.33 -5.14
CA LYS A 132 -5.56 -14.17 -6.03
C LYS A 132 -5.64 -12.85 -6.80
N GLY A 133 -4.49 -12.45 -7.38
CA GLY A 133 -4.35 -11.23 -8.17
C GLY A 133 -4.21 -9.98 -7.31
N VAL A 134 -4.64 -8.82 -7.79
CA VAL A 134 -4.50 -7.53 -7.10
C VAL A 134 -5.81 -7.13 -6.44
N ILE A 135 -5.73 -6.64 -5.19
CA ILE A 135 -6.89 -6.09 -4.44
C ILE A 135 -6.48 -4.80 -3.76
N ASN A 136 -7.24 -3.74 -4.00
CA ASN A 136 -7.13 -2.49 -3.25
C ASN A 136 -7.82 -2.64 -1.88
N VAL A 137 -7.08 -2.33 -0.80
CA VAL A 137 -7.56 -2.42 0.59
C VAL A 137 -7.40 -1.07 1.28
N GLY A 138 -8.41 -0.64 2.03
CA GLY A 138 -8.35 0.62 2.75
C GLY A 138 -9.69 0.99 3.38
N GLY A 139 -9.68 2.13 4.04
CA GLY A 139 -10.88 2.75 4.62
C GLY A 139 -11.63 3.63 3.60
N THR A 140 -12.60 4.37 4.11
CA THR A 140 -13.31 5.38 3.30
C THR A 140 -12.34 6.44 2.81
N SER A 141 -12.44 6.81 1.52
CA SER A 141 -11.63 7.87 0.92
C SER A 141 -11.91 9.22 1.62
N LYS A 142 -10.89 9.77 2.28
CA LYS A 142 -10.92 11.04 3.01
C LYS A 142 -9.60 11.79 2.85
N THR A 143 -9.58 13.09 3.15
CA THR A 143 -8.30 13.77 3.34
C THR A 143 -7.59 13.22 4.58
N VAL A 144 -6.25 13.27 4.59
CA VAL A 144 -5.46 12.84 5.77
C VAL A 144 -5.92 13.58 7.02
N TYR A 145 -6.19 14.89 6.89
CA TYR A 145 -6.71 15.72 7.97
C TYR A 145 -8.08 15.23 8.48
N ASN A 146 -9.03 14.97 7.59
CA ASN A 146 -10.36 14.51 8.00
C ASN A 146 -10.34 13.11 8.63
N PHE A 147 -9.41 12.25 8.19
CA PHE A 147 -9.18 10.97 8.84
C PHE A 147 -8.61 11.17 10.25
N ALA A 148 -7.50 11.92 10.37
CA ALA A 148 -6.81 12.12 11.63
C ALA A 148 -7.67 12.85 12.70
N LYS A 149 -8.46 13.85 12.27
CA LYS A 149 -9.34 14.64 13.16
C LYS A 149 -10.40 13.81 13.87
N GLN A 150 -10.80 12.67 13.31
CA GLN A 150 -11.75 11.76 13.96
C GLN A 150 -11.17 11.13 15.25
N TYR A 151 -9.85 11.01 15.32
CA TYR A 151 -9.13 10.36 16.42
C TYR A 151 -8.32 11.33 17.28
N ASN A 152 -7.97 12.49 16.72
CA ASN A 152 -7.25 13.55 17.43
C ASN A 152 -7.83 14.92 17.09
N LYS A 153 -8.68 15.48 17.97
CA LYS A 153 -9.31 16.79 17.78
C LYS A 153 -8.30 17.95 17.72
N LYS A 154 -7.08 17.78 18.31
CA LYS A 154 -6.03 18.80 18.36
C LYS A 154 -5.09 18.77 17.17
N ILE A 155 -5.33 17.90 16.17
CA ILE A 155 -4.49 17.78 14.97
C ILE A 155 -4.41 19.11 14.20
N LYS A 156 -3.20 19.55 13.88
CA LYS A 156 -2.99 20.78 13.09
C LYS A 156 -3.21 20.49 11.60
N LYS A 157 -3.94 21.37 10.95
CA LYS A 157 -4.22 21.33 9.53
C LYS A 157 -3.05 21.92 8.75
N ILE A 158 -2.53 21.18 7.77
CA ILE A 158 -1.48 21.65 6.85
C ILE A 158 -1.86 21.31 5.40
N TYR A 159 -1.10 21.86 4.45
CA TYR A 159 -1.27 21.63 3.02
C TYR A 159 0.04 21.14 2.41
N SER A 160 -0.04 20.12 1.57
CA SER A 160 1.09 19.64 0.78
C SER A 160 1.28 20.53 -0.45
N ASN A 161 2.53 20.90 -0.71
CA ASN A 161 2.95 21.66 -1.89
C ASN A 161 3.53 20.75 -2.99
N GLY A 162 3.18 19.46 -2.96
CA GLY A 162 3.61 18.48 -3.97
C GLY A 162 4.45 17.34 -3.41
N GLU A 163 4.73 17.32 -2.09
CA GLU A 163 5.48 16.22 -1.46
C GLU A 163 4.71 14.90 -1.45
N PHE A 164 3.39 14.97 -1.58
CA PHE A 164 2.50 13.81 -1.61
C PHE A 164 1.50 13.87 -2.76
N PRO A 165 1.07 12.72 -3.31
CA PRO A 165 0.06 12.69 -4.35
C PRO A 165 -1.27 13.23 -3.81
N LYS A 166 -1.86 14.22 -4.51
CA LYS A 166 -3.11 14.86 -4.06
C LYS A 166 -4.28 13.88 -3.94
N ARG A 167 -4.35 12.89 -4.84
CA ARG A 167 -5.46 11.96 -4.99
C ARG A 167 -4.97 10.52 -5.18
N ALA A 168 -4.42 9.92 -4.12
CA ALA A 168 -4.01 8.51 -4.10
C ALA A 168 -5.12 7.56 -3.62
N ASP A 169 -6.35 8.05 -3.53
CA ASP A 169 -7.49 7.25 -3.12
C ASP A 169 -7.85 6.20 -4.19
N MET A 170 -8.20 5.01 -3.72
CA MET A 170 -8.47 3.82 -4.51
C MET A 170 -9.96 3.49 -4.54
N ASN A 171 -10.40 2.83 -5.62
CA ASN A 171 -11.69 2.19 -5.71
C ASN A 171 -11.67 0.88 -4.92
N LEU A 172 -12.60 0.71 -4.00
CA LEU A 172 -12.68 -0.48 -3.13
C LEU A 172 -13.85 -1.40 -3.50
N ASN A 173 -14.47 -1.25 -4.67
CA ASN A 173 -15.63 -2.04 -5.06
C ASN A 173 -15.32 -3.53 -5.19
N LYS A 174 -14.11 -3.89 -5.63
CA LYS A 174 -13.64 -5.27 -5.70
C LYS A 174 -13.57 -5.89 -4.30
N LEU A 175 -12.94 -5.20 -3.33
CA LEU A 175 -12.89 -5.62 -1.94
C LEU A 175 -14.30 -5.80 -1.36
N LYS A 176 -15.18 -4.80 -1.54
CA LYS A 176 -16.56 -4.85 -1.02
C LYS A 176 -17.33 -6.04 -1.56
N ARG A 177 -17.20 -6.37 -2.85
CA ARG A 177 -17.84 -7.56 -3.45
C ARG A 177 -17.31 -8.87 -2.87
N ILE A 178 -16.02 -8.93 -2.56
CA ILE A 178 -15.39 -10.10 -1.94
C ILE A 178 -15.88 -10.32 -0.52
N LEU A 179 -16.04 -9.24 0.26
CA LEU A 179 -16.45 -9.30 1.67
C LEU A 179 -17.95 -9.53 1.89
N LYS A 180 -18.78 -9.35 0.85
CA LYS A 180 -20.24 -9.64 0.90
C LYS A 180 -20.57 -11.12 0.64
N LYS A 181 -19.62 -11.88 0.14
CA LYS A 181 -19.72 -13.33 -0.08
C LYS A 181 -19.20 -14.12 1.09
#